data_82cece3af35fa90d342d3f381cdcbaed
#
_entry.id   82cece3af35fa90d342d3f381cdcbaed
#
_cell.length_a   1.000
_cell.length_b   1.000
_cell.length_c   1.000
_cell.angle_alpha   90.00
_cell.angle_beta   90.00
_cell.angle_gamma   90.00
#
_symmetry.space_group_name_H-M   'P 1'
#
loop_
_entity.id
_entity.type
_entity.pdbx_description
1 polymer ?
#
loop_
_entity_poly.entity_id
_entity_poly.type
_entity_poly.pdbx_seq_one_letter_code
_entity_poly.pdbx_strand_id
1 'polypeptide(L)'
;MALYAFVALKYLFPLDRMQQTIERHRAYLRELHAQGKMVCSGPFVPREGGGFLLRIEDPSEIEALLAKDPYQLEKLVSHTIFIWDPNIGREGLDSLARPK
;
A
#
# COMPACT_ATOMS: atom_id res chain seq x y z
N MET A 1 -7.54 18.31 -3.64
CA MET A 1 -6.95 17.96 -2.35
C MET A 1 -6.75 16.46 -2.27
N ALA A 2 -5.62 16.00 -1.75
CA ALA A 2 -5.33 14.57 -1.70
C ALA A 2 -6.23 13.84 -0.71
N LEU A 3 -6.59 12.61 -1.06
CA LEU A 3 -7.18 11.64 -0.17
C LEU A 3 -6.12 10.61 0.20
N TYR A 4 -6.39 9.84 1.23
CA TYR A 4 -5.53 8.75 1.66
C TYR A 4 -6.31 7.45 1.61
N ALA A 5 -5.66 6.37 1.20
CA ALA A 5 -6.27 5.05 1.17
C ALA A 5 -5.42 4.09 1.98
N PHE A 6 -5.98 3.57 3.06
CA PHE A 6 -5.33 2.50 3.79
C PHE A 6 -5.70 1.18 3.13
N VAL A 7 -4.70 0.46 2.66
CA VAL A 7 -4.87 -0.83 2.00
C VAL A 7 -4.37 -1.90 2.95
N ALA A 8 -5.28 -2.76 3.40
CA ALA A 8 -4.95 -3.91 4.22
C ALA A 8 -4.89 -5.15 3.33
N LEU A 9 -3.77 -5.84 3.36
CA LEU A 9 -3.56 -7.09 2.63
C LEU A 9 -3.69 -8.27 3.58
N LYS A 10 -4.44 -9.28 3.18
CA LYS A 10 -4.47 -10.56 3.86
C LYS A 10 -3.75 -11.59 2.99
N TYR A 11 -2.80 -12.32 3.56
CA TYR A 11 -2.12 -13.40 2.86
C TYR A 11 -3.08 -14.56 2.61
N LEU A 12 -3.12 -15.06 1.38
CA LEU A 12 -3.95 -16.21 1.00
C LEU A 12 -3.15 -17.51 0.99
N PHE A 13 -1.84 -17.45 1.19
CA PHE A 13 -0.93 -18.58 1.15
C PHE A 13 -0.01 -18.56 2.36
N PRO A 14 0.65 -19.69 2.69
CA PRO A 14 1.60 -19.73 3.78
C PRO A 14 2.76 -18.77 3.57
N LEU A 15 3.40 -18.36 4.67
CA LEU A 15 4.44 -17.34 4.65
C LEU A 15 5.61 -17.71 3.72
N ASP A 16 5.99 -18.97 3.67
CA ASP A 16 7.07 -19.42 2.78
C ASP A 16 6.75 -19.17 1.30
N ARG A 17 5.48 -19.30 0.90
CA ARG A 17 5.06 -18.95 -0.46
C ARG A 17 5.11 -17.43 -0.68
N MET A 18 4.66 -16.65 0.31
CA MET A 18 4.69 -15.21 0.23
C MET A 18 6.12 -14.68 0.09
N GLN A 19 7.06 -15.30 0.78
CA GLN A 19 8.46 -14.91 0.75
C GLN A 19 9.11 -15.05 -0.63
N GLN A 20 8.59 -15.92 -1.48
CA GLN A 20 9.11 -16.06 -2.86
C GLN A 20 8.85 -14.82 -3.71
N THR A 21 7.86 -14.02 -3.35
CA THR A 21 7.46 -12.83 -4.11
C THR A 21 7.75 -11.53 -3.38
N ILE A 22 8.09 -11.60 -2.09
CA ILE A 22 8.15 -10.44 -1.20
C ILE A 22 9.11 -9.35 -1.69
N GLU A 23 10.26 -9.71 -2.26
CA GLU A 23 11.23 -8.69 -2.68
C GLU A 23 10.73 -7.87 -3.87
N ARG A 24 10.02 -8.50 -4.80
CA ARG A 24 9.40 -7.78 -5.92
C ARG A 24 8.27 -6.89 -5.44
N HIS A 25 7.47 -7.37 -4.48
CA HIS A 25 6.41 -6.58 -3.84
C HIS A 25 7.01 -5.35 -3.16
N ARG A 26 8.06 -5.54 -2.36
CA ARG A 26 8.72 -4.43 -1.66
C ARG A 26 9.36 -3.43 -2.63
N ALA A 27 9.96 -3.90 -3.71
CA ALA A 27 10.54 -3.03 -4.72
C ALA A 27 9.50 -2.11 -5.34
N TYR A 28 8.31 -2.65 -5.63
CA TYR A 28 7.21 -1.84 -6.14
C TYR A 28 6.76 -0.79 -5.11
N LEU A 29 6.61 -1.19 -3.85
CA LEU A 29 6.21 -0.25 -2.80
C LEU A 29 7.25 0.85 -2.58
N ARG A 30 8.55 0.53 -2.70
CA ARG A 30 9.60 1.54 -2.60
C ARG A 30 9.50 2.55 -3.75
N GLU A 31 9.13 2.13 -4.95
CA GLU A 31 8.89 3.04 -6.06
C GLU A 31 7.74 4.00 -5.76
N LEU A 32 6.64 3.49 -5.23
CA LEU A 32 5.49 4.32 -4.86
C LEU A 32 5.88 5.32 -3.78
N HIS A 33 6.66 4.87 -2.79
CA HIS A 33 7.13 5.74 -1.72
C HIS A 33 8.03 6.86 -2.27
N ALA A 34 8.96 6.52 -3.15
CA ALA A 34 9.86 7.50 -3.75
C ALA A 34 9.11 8.53 -4.61
N GLN A 35 8.00 8.14 -5.22
CA GLN A 35 7.17 9.02 -6.03
C GLN A 35 6.19 9.87 -5.22
N GLY A 36 6.13 9.68 -3.90
CA GLY A 36 5.17 10.38 -3.05
C GLY A 36 3.75 9.83 -3.12
N LYS A 37 3.57 8.64 -3.68
CA LYS A 37 2.26 7.99 -3.80
C LYS A 37 1.93 7.09 -2.62
N MET A 38 2.88 6.80 -1.77
CA MET A 38 2.71 5.96 -0.59
C MET A 38 3.48 6.54 0.58
N VAL A 39 2.82 6.68 1.71
CA VAL A 39 3.41 7.26 2.93
C VAL A 39 4.32 6.26 3.63
N CYS A 40 3.79 5.07 3.89
CA CYS A 40 4.51 4.01 4.60
C CYS A 40 3.84 2.68 4.36
N SER A 41 4.55 1.60 4.66
CA SER A 41 4.04 0.23 4.56
C SER A 41 4.75 -0.67 5.56
N GLY A 42 4.14 -1.79 5.89
CA GLY A 42 4.75 -2.78 6.75
C GLY A 42 3.85 -3.98 6.99
N PRO A 43 4.42 -5.08 7.49
CA PRO A 43 3.63 -6.25 7.85
C PRO A 43 2.82 -6.00 9.12
N PHE A 44 1.68 -6.70 9.23
CA PHE A 44 0.93 -6.72 10.49
C PHE A 44 1.63 -7.61 11.52
N VAL A 45 1.28 -7.41 12.76
CA VAL A 45 1.77 -8.21 13.89
C VAL A 45 0.54 -8.84 14.56
N PRO A 46 0.36 -10.17 14.51
CA PRO A 46 1.21 -11.17 13.85
C PRO A 46 1.20 -11.07 12.33
N ARG A 47 2.18 -11.71 11.69
CA ARG A 47 2.42 -11.55 10.26
C ARG A 47 1.48 -12.40 9.41
N GLU A 48 0.25 -11.96 9.28
CA GLU A 48 -0.79 -12.61 8.49
C GLU A 48 -1.18 -11.77 7.27
N GLY A 49 -0.51 -10.65 7.08
CA GLY A 49 -0.74 -9.69 6.03
C GLY A 49 0.07 -8.45 6.29
N GLY A 50 -0.30 -7.36 5.66
CA GLY A 50 0.36 -6.09 5.85
C GLY A 50 -0.54 -4.95 5.44
N GLY A 51 -0.05 -3.74 5.63
CA GLY A 51 -0.79 -2.55 5.25
C GLY A 51 0.11 -1.51 4.63
N PHE A 52 -0.48 -0.66 3.81
CA PHE A 52 0.20 0.52 3.32
C PHE A 52 -0.80 1.66 3.12
N LEU A 53 -0.28 2.87 3.25
CA LEU A 53 -1.08 4.09 3.15
C LEU A 53 -0.73 4.81 1.85
N LEU A 54 -1.67 4.84 0.92
CA LEU A 54 -1.53 5.54 -0.35
C LEU A 54 -2.00 6.98 -0.24
N ARG A 55 -1.35 7.86 -0.99
CA ARG A 55 -1.81 9.23 -1.22
C ARG A 55 -2.31 9.31 -2.65
N ILE A 56 -3.57 9.68 -2.83
CA ILE A 56 -4.25 9.69 -4.12
C ILE A 56 -4.99 11.02 -4.33
N GLU A 57 -5.18 11.40 -5.59
CA GLU A 57 -6.02 12.55 -5.93
C GLU A 57 -7.45 12.12 -6.23
N ASP A 58 -7.63 10.91 -6.74
CA ASP A 58 -8.93 10.35 -7.09
C ASP A 58 -8.99 8.87 -6.72
N PRO A 59 -10.11 8.38 -6.14
CA PRO A 59 -10.26 6.97 -5.78
C PRO A 59 -10.00 5.97 -6.93
N SER A 60 -10.23 6.38 -8.18
CA SER A 60 -9.97 5.51 -9.33
C SER A 60 -8.50 5.13 -9.49
N GLU A 61 -7.57 5.88 -8.89
CA GLU A 61 -6.14 5.56 -8.96
C GLU A 61 -5.79 4.29 -8.20
N ILE A 62 -6.58 3.91 -7.21
CA ILE A 62 -6.27 2.78 -6.32
C ILE A 62 -6.18 1.48 -7.12
N GLU A 63 -7.16 1.20 -7.95
CA GLU A 63 -7.19 -0.04 -8.73
C GLU A 63 -5.95 -0.17 -9.62
N ALA A 64 -5.57 0.89 -10.31
CA ALA A 64 -4.41 0.89 -11.17
C ALA A 64 -3.11 0.68 -10.38
N LEU A 65 -2.98 1.27 -9.21
CA LEU A 65 -1.81 1.10 -8.36
C LEU A 65 -1.70 -0.32 -7.81
N LEU A 66 -2.81 -0.89 -7.34
CA LEU A 66 -2.82 -2.25 -6.81
C LEU A 66 -2.58 -3.30 -7.89
N ALA A 67 -3.03 -3.06 -9.11
CA ALA A 67 -2.88 -4.02 -10.20
C ALA A 67 -1.43 -4.28 -10.59
N LYS A 68 -0.51 -3.39 -10.25
CA LYS A 68 0.91 -3.51 -10.54
C LYS A 68 1.71 -4.21 -9.45
N ASP A 69 1.10 -4.43 -8.29
CA ASP A 69 1.76 -5.09 -7.17
C ASP A 69 1.97 -6.57 -7.50
N PRO A 70 3.20 -7.10 -7.43
CA PRO A 70 3.45 -8.53 -7.65
C PRO A 70 2.59 -9.46 -6.80
N TYR A 71 2.26 -9.08 -5.56
CA TYR A 71 1.33 -9.86 -4.75
C TYR A 71 -0.05 -9.98 -5.40
N GLN A 72 -0.53 -8.91 -6.02
CA GLN A 72 -1.81 -8.94 -6.72
C GLN A 72 -1.70 -9.66 -8.06
N LEU A 73 -0.61 -9.45 -8.80
CA LEU A 73 -0.40 -10.10 -10.09
C LEU A 73 -0.39 -11.62 -9.96
N GLU A 74 0.17 -12.13 -8.86
CA GLU A 74 0.22 -13.57 -8.57
C GLU A 74 -0.96 -14.06 -7.74
N LYS A 75 -1.91 -13.19 -7.44
CA LYS A 75 -3.14 -13.50 -6.70
C LYS A 75 -2.87 -14.10 -5.32
N LEU A 76 -1.89 -13.55 -4.61
CA LEU A 76 -1.42 -14.06 -3.31
C LEU A 76 -2.12 -13.42 -2.12
N VAL A 77 -2.86 -12.33 -2.35
CA VAL A 77 -3.47 -11.55 -1.27
C VAL A 77 -4.90 -11.15 -1.61
N SER A 78 -5.68 -10.88 -0.59
CA SER A 78 -6.93 -10.15 -0.73
C SER A 78 -6.74 -8.76 -0.14
N HIS A 79 -7.52 -7.79 -0.63
CA HIS A 79 -7.43 -6.40 -0.22
C HIS A 79 -8.68 -5.97 0.52
N THR A 80 -8.50 -5.17 1.57
CA THR A 80 -9.55 -4.35 2.17
C THR A 80 -9.06 -2.91 2.11
N ILE A 81 -9.87 -2.01 1.57
CA ILE A 81 -9.44 -0.65 1.27
C ILE A 81 -10.35 0.32 2.00
N PHE A 82 -9.74 1.26 2.75
CA PHE A 82 -10.45 2.35 3.40
C PHE A 82 -9.97 3.67 2.80
N ILE A 83 -10.88 4.39 2.14
CA ILE A 83 -10.57 5.70 1.61
C ILE A 83 -10.88 6.72 2.68
N TRP A 84 -9.95 7.63 2.91
CA TRP A 84 -9.95 8.49 4.08
C TRP A 84 -9.60 9.92 3.71
N ASP A 85 -10.38 10.85 4.24
CA ASP A 85 -10.15 12.28 4.10
C ASP A 85 -9.75 12.83 5.48
N PRO A 86 -8.46 12.78 5.85
CA PRO A 86 -8.04 13.20 7.19
C PRO A 86 -8.14 14.71 7.33
N ASN A 87 -8.98 15.17 8.26
CA ASN A 87 -9.20 16.59 8.50
C ASN A 87 -8.26 17.17 9.54
N ILE A 88 -7.83 16.35 10.49
CA ILE A 88 -6.92 16.77 11.57
C ILE A 88 -5.57 16.10 11.32
N GLY A 89 -4.52 16.91 11.17
CA GLY A 89 -3.19 16.40 10.97
C GLY A 89 -2.82 16.11 9.51
N ARG A 90 -3.65 16.52 8.55
CA ARG A 90 -3.42 16.30 7.11
C ARG A 90 -2.03 16.79 6.67
N GLU A 91 -1.58 17.93 7.17
CA GLU A 91 -0.28 18.51 6.80
C GLU A 91 0.88 17.59 7.13
N GLY A 92 0.77 16.84 8.23
CA GLY A 92 1.78 15.85 8.60
C GLY A 92 1.87 14.73 7.60
N LEU A 93 0.72 14.19 7.18
CA LEU A 93 0.69 13.15 6.15
C LEU A 93 1.21 13.65 4.80
N ASP A 94 0.78 14.83 4.38
CA ASP A 94 1.24 15.43 3.13
C ASP A 94 2.76 15.63 3.14
N SER A 95 3.31 16.02 4.27
CA SER A 95 4.76 16.19 4.42
C SER A 95 5.50 14.87 4.28
N LEU A 96 4.99 13.79 4.90
CA LEU A 96 5.61 12.47 4.83
C LEU A 96 5.51 11.85 3.42
N ALA A 97 4.48 12.20 2.67
CA ALA A 97 4.25 11.65 1.33
C ALA A 97 5.03 12.38 0.23
N ARG A 98 5.83 13.41 0.54
CA ARG A 98 6.59 14.13 -0.48
C ARG A 98 7.57 13.22 -1.18
N PRO A 99 7.72 13.34 -2.50
CA PRO A 99 8.73 12.61 -3.26
C PRO A 99 10.13 12.88 -2.71
N LYS A 100 10.93 11.85 -2.62
CA LYS A 100 12.30 11.91 -2.11
C LYS A 100 13.29 12.19 -3.22
#